data_3372c61956d96feed343440a1ac10e07
#
_entry.id   3372c61956d96feed343440a1ac10e07
#
_cell.length_a   1.000
_cell.length_b   1.000
_cell.length_c   1.000
_cell.angle_alpha   90.00
_cell.angle_beta   90.00
_cell.angle_gamma   90.00
#
_symmetry.space_group_name_H-M   'P 1'
#
loop_
_entity.id
_entity.type
_entity.pdbx_description
1 polymer ?
#
loop_
_entity_poly.entity_id
_entity_poly.type
_entity_poly.pdbx_seq_one_letter_code
_entity_poly.pdbx_strand_id
1 'polypeptide(L)'
;MKSKRTGKTFNHTPANCPKHVMQTLGFTEEQAERMIRVRRILPFVESRTEPCIDARRLWEKIGRPEARFDKWVSRGAARIVDEFGHYSEVVKKSTPSSRKPRTDYILSRNCAAHLAMSTQTPEGREVRHYFLDMEELAFKLIRYTPIRGSMLTSIDNQVAHQAFVIAGEKAKSGELPRSLVRQEAMEMKGCLMSLVCRVMTGLSSSEWRAKIGRPIRDSLTTDDLNQYSRAYDAALTMLAGGMTLSQIEAVLNQPYGNSVDPSDYIKTPEEVA
;
A
#
# COMPACT_ATOMS: atom_id res chain seq x y z
N MET A 1 7.68 -8.84 1.08
CA MET A 1 9.03 -8.86 1.70
C MET A 1 9.14 -7.75 2.73
N LYS A 2 9.70 -7.98 3.91
CA LYS A 2 9.95 -6.92 4.91
C LYS A 2 11.37 -6.39 4.73
N SER A 3 11.55 -5.08 4.79
CA SER A 3 12.88 -4.49 4.85
C SER A 3 13.60 -4.96 6.12
N LYS A 4 14.77 -5.55 5.98
CA LYS A 4 15.61 -5.96 7.13
C LYS A 4 16.00 -4.78 8.03
N ARG A 5 15.99 -3.56 7.51
CA ARG A 5 16.45 -2.34 8.19
C ARG A 5 15.32 -1.54 8.86
N THR A 6 14.11 -1.59 8.33
CA THR A 6 12.98 -0.78 8.81
C THR A 6 11.76 -1.61 9.21
N GLY A 7 11.77 -2.92 8.98
CA GLY A 7 10.61 -3.80 9.17
C GLY A 7 9.40 -3.51 8.28
N LYS A 8 9.52 -2.53 7.37
CA LYS A 8 8.43 -2.12 6.48
C LYS A 8 8.17 -3.16 5.41
N THR A 9 6.91 -3.43 5.13
CA THR A 9 6.49 -4.30 4.04
C THR A 9 6.48 -3.51 2.74
N PHE A 10 7.22 -3.98 1.73
CA PHE A 10 7.23 -3.36 0.39
C PHE A 10 6.18 -3.96 -0.54
N ASN A 11 5.75 -5.19 -0.32
CA ASN A 11 4.70 -5.81 -1.10
C ASN A 11 3.35 -5.47 -0.47
N HIS A 12 2.64 -4.54 -1.07
CA HIS A 12 1.29 -4.22 -0.68
C HIS A 12 0.32 -5.18 -1.38
N THR A 13 -0.57 -5.73 -0.60
CA THR A 13 -1.71 -6.53 -1.07
C THR A 13 -3.00 -5.80 -0.71
N PRO A 14 -4.13 -6.14 -1.32
CA PRO A 14 -5.41 -5.57 -0.90
C PRO A 14 -5.70 -5.73 0.60
N ALA A 15 -5.15 -6.78 1.23
CA ALA A 15 -5.32 -7.04 2.66
C ALA A 15 -4.55 -6.07 3.58
N ASN A 16 -3.36 -5.63 3.17
CA ASN A 16 -2.44 -4.87 4.02
C ASN A 16 -2.10 -3.47 3.51
N CYS A 17 -2.70 -3.04 2.39
CA CYS A 17 -2.43 -1.74 1.80
C CYS A 17 -2.78 -0.61 2.80
N PRO A 18 -1.83 0.26 3.16
CA PRO A 18 -2.06 1.35 4.08
C PRO A 18 -2.75 2.54 3.39
N LYS A 19 -3.42 3.40 4.18
CA LYS A 19 -4.19 4.55 3.69
C LYS A 19 -3.40 5.43 2.71
N HIS A 20 -2.16 5.78 3.06
CA HIS A 20 -1.33 6.65 2.23
C HIS A 20 -1.00 6.06 0.85
N VAL A 21 -0.85 4.72 0.75
CA VAL A 21 -0.62 4.05 -0.54
C VAL A 21 -1.90 4.05 -1.37
N MET A 22 -3.07 3.84 -0.75
CA MET A 22 -4.36 3.95 -1.45
C MET A 22 -4.54 5.35 -2.04
N GLN A 23 -4.24 6.39 -1.26
CA GLN A 23 -4.28 7.79 -1.72
C GLN A 23 -3.31 8.06 -2.88
N THR A 24 -2.08 7.52 -2.82
CA THR A 24 -1.11 7.58 -3.93
C THR A 24 -1.64 6.88 -5.19
N LEU A 25 -2.46 5.84 -5.02
CA LEU A 25 -3.13 5.13 -6.12
C LEU A 25 -4.40 5.83 -6.61
N GLY A 26 -4.70 7.05 -6.12
CA GLY A 26 -5.83 7.87 -6.56
C GLY A 26 -7.16 7.53 -5.89
N PHE A 27 -7.15 6.83 -4.76
CA PHE A 27 -8.37 6.69 -3.95
C PHE A 27 -8.59 7.93 -3.08
N THR A 28 -9.84 8.35 -2.98
CA THR A 28 -10.24 9.42 -2.07
C THR A 28 -10.02 9.02 -0.62
N GLU A 29 -9.99 10.00 0.28
CA GLU A 29 -9.88 9.76 1.71
C GLU A 29 -11.04 8.88 2.23
N GLU A 30 -12.26 9.19 1.79
CA GLU A 30 -13.46 8.44 2.14
C GLU A 30 -13.38 6.96 1.69
N GLN A 31 -12.96 6.69 0.46
CA GLN A 31 -12.75 5.34 -0.05
C GLN A 31 -11.70 4.58 0.77
N ALA A 32 -10.57 5.22 1.05
CA ALA A 32 -9.50 4.60 1.84
C ALA A 32 -9.95 4.28 3.27
N GLU A 33 -10.71 5.16 3.91
CA GLU A 33 -11.27 4.94 5.24
C GLU A 33 -12.34 3.85 5.26
N ARG A 34 -13.22 3.83 4.27
CA ARG A 34 -14.20 2.76 4.06
C ARG A 34 -13.50 1.41 3.96
N MET A 35 -12.48 1.29 3.11
CA MET A 35 -11.70 0.06 2.96
C MET A 35 -11.08 -0.40 4.29
N ILE A 36 -10.49 0.51 5.06
CA ILE A 36 -9.90 0.18 6.36
C ILE A 36 -10.98 -0.23 7.37
N ARG A 37 -12.10 0.49 7.43
CA ARG A 37 -13.21 0.22 8.34
C ARG A 37 -13.82 -1.16 8.08
N VAL A 38 -14.13 -1.47 6.81
CA VAL A 38 -14.75 -2.75 6.43
C VAL A 38 -13.77 -3.92 6.59
N ARG A 39 -12.47 -3.75 6.35
CA ARG A 39 -11.46 -4.80 6.64
C ARG A 39 -11.44 -5.22 8.12
N ARG A 40 -11.80 -4.32 9.05
CA ARG A 40 -11.90 -4.67 10.48
C ARG A 40 -13.15 -5.51 10.80
N ILE A 41 -14.18 -5.41 9.97
CA ILE A 41 -15.43 -6.17 10.09
C ILE A 41 -15.30 -7.52 9.38
N LEU A 42 -14.73 -7.49 8.17
CA LEU A 42 -14.50 -8.64 7.29
C LEU A 42 -13.00 -8.81 7.03
N PRO A 43 -12.24 -9.33 7.99
CA PRO A 43 -10.79 -9.47 7.84
C PRO A 43 -10.44 -10.46 6.73
N PHE A 44 -9.27 -10.27 6.12
CA PHE A 44 -8.68 -11.27 5.24
C PHE A 44 -8.18 -12.46 6.07
N VAL A 45 -8.63 -13.64 5.72
CA VAL A 45 -8.26 -14.91 6.36
C VAL A 45 -7.79 -15.89 5.29
N GLU A 46 -6.95 -16.85 5.66
CA GLU A 46 -6.42 -17.85 4.73
C GLU A 46 -7.54 -18.76 4.21
N SER A 47 -8.36 -19.30 5.12
CA SER A 47 -9.54 -20.04 4.76
C SER A 47 -10.78 -19.14 4.75
N ARG A 48 -11.47 -19.07 3.61
CA ARG A 48 -12.71 -18.29 3.49
C ARG A 48 -13.93 -19.02 4.01
N THR A 49 -13.83 -20.34 4.17
CA THR A 49 -14.92 -21.24 4.55
C THR A 49 -14.88 -21.62 6.01
N GLU A 50 -13.76 -21.46 6.71
CA GLU A 50 -13.67 -21.70 8.14
C GLU A 50 -14.39 -20.64 8.96
N PRO A 51 -15.20 -21.02 9.97
CA PRO A 51 -15.90 -20.10 10.85
C PRO A 51 -14.91 -19.25 11.68
N CYS A 52 -14.92 -17.93 11.52
CA CYS A 52 -14.00 -17.02 12.20
C CYS A 52 -14.60 -15.65 12.58
N ILE A 53 -15.81 -15.34 12.11
CA ILE A 53 -16.44 -14.04 12.30
C ILE A 53 -17.65 -14.18 13.21
N ASP A 54 -17.67 -13.43 14.31
CA ASP A 54 -18.80 -13.36 15.23
C ASP A 54 -20.00 -12.68 14.56
N ALA A 55 -21.10 -13.43 14.42
CA ALA A 55 -22.30 -12.98 13.72
C ALA A 55 -22.99 -11.80 14.43
N ARG A 56 -22.93 -11.72 15.77
CA ARG A 56 -23.54 -10.63 16.53
C ARG A 56 -22.76 -9.34 16.34
N ARG A 57 -21.42 -9.42 16.37
CA ARG A 57 -20.57 -8.28 16.07
C ARG A 57 -20.76 -7.80 14.63
N LEU A 58 -20.92 -8.73 13.68
CA LEU A 58 -21.26 -8.39 12.31
C LEU A 58 -22.60 -7.65 12.24
N TRP A 59 -23.67 -8.19 12.83
CA TRP A 59 -25.00 -7.60 12.86
C TRP A 59 -25.00 -6.16 13.43
N GLU A 60 -24.24 -5.92 14.51
CA GLU A 60 -24.06 -4.58 15.07
C GLU A 60 -23.37 -3.64 14.07
N LYS A 61 -22.32 -4.12 13.39
CA LYS A 61 -21.49 -3.32 12.48
C LYS A 61 -22.12 -3.03 11.12
N ILE A 62 -23.08 -3.85 10.69
CA ILE A 62 -23.86 -3.62 9.47
C ILE A 62 -25.18 -2.87 9.73
N GLY A 63 -25.30 -2.19 10.87
CA GLY A 63 -26.43 -1.29 11.18
C GLY A 63 -27.68 -1.98 11.70
N ARG A 64 -27.56 -3.17 12.30
CA ARG A 64 -28.69 -3.91 12.90
C ARG A 64 -29.88 -4.01 11.96
N PRO A 65 -29.77 -4.70 10.82
CA PRO A 65 -30.80 -4.76 9.77
C PRO A 65 -32.17 -5.29 10.24
N GLU A 66 -32.19 -6.00 11.35
CA GLU A 66 -33.39 -6.42 12.08
C GLU A 66 -33.28 -5.94 13.54
N ALA A 67 -34.39 -5.57 14.15
CA ALA A 67 -34.42 -5.08 15.53
C ALA A 67 -33.90 -6.13 16.53
N ARG A 68 -33.99 -7.42 16.19
CA ARG A 68 -33.55 -8.53 17.03
C ARG A 68 -32.59 -9.41 16.28
N PHE A 69 -31.49 -9.76 16.92
CA PHE A 69 -30.43 -10.60 16.37
C PHE A 69 -30.93 -12.00 15.97
N ASP A 70 -31.76 -12.63 16.80
CA ASP A 70 -32.33 -13.96 16.51
C ASP A 70 -33.19 -13.97 15.24
N LYS A 71 -33.96 -12.90 14.98
CA LYS A 71 -34.73 -12.76 13.75
C LYS A 71 -33.82 -12.58 12.54
N TRP A 72 -32.77 -11.78 12.68
CA TRP A 72 -31.81 -11.60 11.59
C TRP A 72 -31.10 -12.91 11.22
N VAL A 73 -30.68 -13.68 12.22
CA VAL A 73 -30.06 -14.98 12.00
C VAL A 73 -31.04 -15.96 11.34
N SER A 74 -32.27 -16.07 11.84
CA SER A 74 -33.24 -17.02 11.27
C SER A 74 -33.65 -16.68 9.84
N ARG A 75 -33.71 -15.40 9.47
CA ARG A 75 -34.06 -14.96 8.11
C ARG A 75 -32.89 -14.93 7.15
N GLY A 76 -31.70 -14.50 7.64
CA GLY A 76 -30.50 -14.27 6.83
C GLY A 76 -29.60 -15.48 6.75
N ALA A 77 -29.17 -16.01 7.90
CA ALA A 77 -28.22 -17.11 7.94
C ALA A 77 -28.82 -18.41 7.37
N ALA A 78 -30.11 -18.69 7.62
CA ALA A 78 -30.80 -19.84 7.05
C ALA A 78 -30.83 -19.76 5.50
N ARG A 79 -31.20 -18.60 4.94
CA ARG A 79 -31.20 -18.41 3.49
C ARG A 79 -29.83 -18.61 2.86
N ILE A 80 -28.76 -18.12 3.49
CA ILE A 80 -27.41 -18.26 2.97
C ILE A 80 -26.93 -19.69 3.06
N VAL A 81 -27.26 -20.38 4.14
CA VAL A 81 -26.95 -21.81 4.29
C VAL A 81 -27.71 -22.64 3.25
N ASP A 82 -28.99 -22.32 2.99
CA ASP A 82 -29.79 -23.01 1.97
C ASP A 82 -29.30 -22.69 0.55
N GLU A 83 -28.92 -21.42 0.28
CA GLU A 83 -28.50 -20.95 -1.04
C GLU A 83 -27.08 -21.45 -1.41
N PHE A 84 -26.17 -21.54 -0.44
CA PHE A 84 -24.76 -21.93 -0.68
C PHE A 84 -24.40 -23.31 -0.14
N GLY A 85 -25.31 -24.02 0.53
CA GLY A 85 -25.15 -25.43 0.95
C GLY A 85 -24.06 -25.73 1.99
N HIS A 86 -23.59 -24.73 2.72
CA HIS A 86 -22.42 -24.84 3.59
C HIS A 86 -22.75 -24.70 5.09
N TYR A 87 -23.44 -25.68 5.67
CA TYR A 87 -23.66 -25.74 7.14
C TYR A 87 -22.35 -25.76 7.95
N SER A 88 -21.25 -26.26 7.38
CA SER A 88 -19.93 -26.28 8.01
C SER A 88 -19.34 -24.87 8.20
N GLU A 89 -19.86 -23.87 7.50
CA GLU A 89 -19.40 -22.47 7.60
C GLU A 89 -20.06 -21.66 8.73
N VAL A 90 -21.00 -22.27 9.47
CA VAL A 90 -21.73 -21.63 10.57
C VAL A 90 -21.68 -22.50 11.82
N VAL A 91 -21.01 -22.03 12.86
CA VAL A 91 -20.90 -22.72 14.14
C VAL A 91 -21.76 -22.03 15.19
N LYS A 92 -22.64 -22.80 15.82
CA LYS A 92 -23.45 -22.34 16.93
C LYS A 92 -22.64 -22.38 18.23
N LYS A 93 -22.56 -21.23 18.92
CA LYS A 93 -21.89 -21.11 20.22
C LYS A 93 -22.89 -20.76 21.30
N SER A 94 -22.94 -21.56 22.35
CA SER A 94 -23.73 -21.27 23.54
C SER A 94 -22.86 -20.54 24.57
N THR A 95 -23.27 -19.36 24.99
CA THR A 95 -22.57 -18.59 26.02
C THR A 95 -23.41 -18.65 27.30
N PRO A 96 -22.85 -19.10 28.44
CA PRO A 96 -23.57 -19.10 29.72
C PRO A 96 -24.01 -17.68 30.06
N SER A 97 -25.26 -17.53 30.44
CA SER A 97 -25.83 -16.27 30.93
C SER A 97 -26.58 -16.53 32.21
N SER A 98 -26.67 -15.53 33.08
CA SER A 98 -27.28 -15.66 34.44
C SER A 98 -28.77 -16.06 34.45
N ARG A 99 -29.48 -15.95 33.32
CA ARG A 99 -30.92 -16.28 33.24
C ARG A 99 -31.27 -17.31 32.14
N LYS A 100 -30.69 -17.21 30.95
CA LYS A 100 -30.88 -18.16 29.84
C LYS A 100 -29.60 -18.25 29.01
N PRO A 101 -29.22 -19.47 28.54
CA PRO A 101 -28.09 -19.60 27.62
C PRO A 101 -28.31 -18.75 26.38
N ARG A 102 -27.33 -17.92 26.08
CA ARG A 102 -27.37 -17.07 24.87
C ARG A 102 -26.79 -17.86 23.70
N THR A 103 -27.50 -17.89 22.58
CA THR A 103 -27.01 -18.49 21.34
C THR A 103 -26.36 -17.41 20.47
N ASP A 104 -25.11 -17.62 20.18
CA ASP A 104 -24.33 -16.81 19.21
C ASP A 104 -23.87 -17.74 18.09
N TYR A 105 -23.41 -17.14 16.97
CA TYR A 105 -22.99 -17.87 15.80
C TYR A 105 -21.64 -17.33 15.34
N ILE A 106 -20.79 -18.24 14.90
CA ILE A 106 -19.54 -17.90 14.22
C ILE A 106 -19.70 -18.25 12.74
N LEU A 107 -19.46 -17.28 11.88
CA LEU A 107 -19.64 -17.38 10.45
C LEU A 107 -18.28 -17.52 9.75
N SER A 108 -18.24 -18.18 8.61
CA SER A 108 -17.12 -18.05 7.70
C SER A 108 -17.06 -16.63 7.12
N ARG A 109 -15.92 -16.27 6.53
CA ARG A 109 -15.79 -14.99 5.85
C ARG A 109 -16.75 -14.88 4.65
N ASN A 110 -16.99 -15.97 3.92
CA ASN A 110 -17.93 -16.00 2.80
C ASN A 110 -19.35 -15.72 3.29
N CYS A 111 -19.87 -16.47 4.25
CA CYS A 111 -21.19 -16.24 4.82
C CYS A 111 -21.36 -14.81 5.36
N ALA A 112 -20.36 -14.30 6.09
CA ALA A 112 -20.39 -12.95 6.64
C ALA A 112 -20.43 -11.88 5.54
N ALA A 113 -19.66 -12.06 4.46
CA ALA A 113 -19.64 -11.14 3.32
C ALA A 113 -21.00 -11.11 2.58
N HIS A 114 -21.58 -12.26 2.29
CA HIS A 114 -22.89 -12.36 1.65
C HIS A 114 -24.01 -11.73 2.51
N LEU A 115 -24.03 -12.02 3.81
CA LEU A 115 -24.98 -11.39 4.74
C LEU A 115 -24.84 -9.87 4.77
N ALA A 116 -23.61 -9.37 4.82
CA ALA A 116 -23.37 -7.94 4.85
C ALA A 116 -23.75 -7.26 3.52
N MET A 117 -23.42 -7.87 2.38
CA MET A 117 -23.79 -7.35 1.06
C MET A 117 -25.28 -7.35 0.79
N SER A 118 -26.02 -8.36 1.26
CA SER A 118 -27.48 -8.45 1.08
C SER A 118 -28.27 -7.48 1.96
N THR A 119 -27.61 -6.87 2.95
CA THR A 119 -28.22 -5.96 3.90
C THR A 119 -28.53 -4.60 3.28
N GLN A 120 -29.78 -4.09 3.50
CA GLN A 120 -30.27 -2.83 2.91
C GLN A 120 -30.02 -1.59 3.79
N THR A 121 -29.14 -1.69 4.78
CA THR A 121 -28.71 -0.56 5.62
C THR A 121 -27.67 0.32 4.92
N PRO A 122 -27.43 1.57 5.38
CA PRO A 122 -26.31 2.39 4.90
C PRO A 122 -24.97 1.66 5.04
N GLU A 123 -24.73 0.97 6.13
CA GLU A 123 -23.52 0.19 6.40
C GLU A 123 -23.38 -1.00 5.44
N GLY A 124 -24.47 -1.67 5.10
CA GLY A 124 -24.50 -2.71 4.07
C GLY A 124 -24.15 -2.16 2.68
N ARG A 125 -24.58 -0.92 2.37
CA ARG A 125 -24.15 -0.21 1.16
C ARG A 125 -22.64 0.04 1.16
N GLU A 126 -22.08 0.48 2.29
CA GLU A 126 -20.64 0.66 2.47
C GLU A 126 -19.85 -0.63 2.20
N VAL A 127 -20.38 -1.79 2.63
CA VAL A 127 -19.76 -3.09 2.34
C VAL A 127 -19.79 -3.41 0.85
N ARG A 128 -20.87 -3.10 0.12
CA ARG A 128 -20.90 -3.31 -1.33
C ARG A 128 -19.89 -2.41 -2.05
N HIS A 129 -19.82 -1.13 -1.71
CA HIS A 129 -18.81 -0.21 -2.26
C HIS A 129 -17.37 -0.66 -1.93
N TYR A 130 -17.15 -1.18 -0.73
CA TYR A 130 -15.86 -1.75 -0.36
C TYR A 130 -15.39 -2.85 -1.30
N PHE A 131 -16.28 -3.75 -1.74
CA PHE A 131 -15.86 -4.83 -2.66
C PHE A 131 -15.45 -4.27 -4.03
N LEU A 132 -16.14 -3.24 -4.53
CA LEU A 132 -15.76 -2.54 -5.77
C LEU A 132 -14.42 -1.82 -5.61
N ASP A 133 -14.25 -1.05 -4.53
CA ASP A 133 -12.98 -0.38 -4.23
C ASP A 133 -11.82 -1.39 -4.08
N MET A 134 -12.09 -2.57 -3.53
CA MET A 134 -11.07 -3.62 -3.35
C MET A 134 -10.65 -4.27 -4.67
N GLU A 135 -11.58 -4.44 -5.61
CA GLU A 135 -11.27 -4.90 -6.96
C GLU A 135 -10.38 -3.88 -7.67
N GLU A 136 -10.77 -2.60 -7.66
CA GLU A 136 -9.97 -1.52 -8.23
C GLU A 136 -8.58 -1.43 -7.58
N LEU A 137 -8.51 -1.54 -6.25
CA LEU A 137 -7.24 -1.55 -5.52
C LEU A 137 -6.35 -2.73 -5.95
N ALA A 138 -6.92 -3.90 -6.17
CA ALA A 138 -6.16 -5.07 -6.63
C ALA A 138 -5.54 -4.81 -8.02
N PHE A 139 -6.30 -4.26 -8.96
CA PHE A 139 -5.78 -3.88 -10.29
C PHE A 139 -4.67 -2.84 -10.22
N LYS A 140 -4.87 -1.79 -9.42
CA LYS A 140 -3.85 -0.74 -9.24
C LYS A 140 -2.56 -1.29 -8.60
N LEU A 141 -2.68 -2.18 -7.62
CA LEU A 141 -1.54 -2.80 -6.95
C LEU A 141 -0.74 -3.76 -7.85
N ILE A 142 -1.37 -4.43 -8.81
CA ILE A 142 -0.67 -5.29 -9.79
C ILE A 142 0.37 -4.47 -10.58
N ARG A 143 0.06 -3.23 -10.89
CA ARG A 143 0.99 -2.33 -11.60
C ARG A 143 2.00 -1.67 -10.66
N TYR A 144 1.53 -1.18 -9.51
CA TYR A 144 2.33 -0.41 -8.56
C TYR A 144 3.38 -1.26 -7.82
N THR A 145 3.00 -2.45 -7.34
CA THR A 145 3.87 -3.27 -6.48
C THR A 145 5.17 -3.72 -7.16
N PRO A 146 5.18 -4.18 -8.43
CA PRO A 146 6.43 -4.54 -9.10
C PRO A 146 7.39 -3.35 -9.23
N ILE A 147 6.89 -2.18 -9.61
CA ILE A 147 7.72 -0.97 -9.78
C ILE A 147 8.30 -0.55 -8.43
N ARG A 148 7.45 -0.43 -7.42
CA ARG A 148 7.84 0.06 -6.09
C ARG A 148 8.66 -0.94 -5.28
N GLY A 149 8.30 -2.22 -5.33
CA GLY A 149 8.85 -3.26 -4.46
C GLY A 149 10.05 -4.00 -5.04
N SER A 150 10.10 -4.20 -6.35
CA SER A 150 11.18 -4.96 -7.00
C SER A 150 12.11 -4.08 -7.83
N MET A 151 11.59 -3.35 -8.80
CA MET A 151 12.42 -2.57 -9.72
C MET A 151 13.21 -1.49 -8.99
N LEU A 152 12.56 -0.58 -8.27
CA LEU A 152 13.25 0.48 -7.53
C LEU A 152 14.20 -0.05 -6.45
N THR A 153 13.85 -1.16 -5.79
CA THR A 153 14.76 -1.77 -4.79
C THR A 153 15.99 -2.38 -5.47
N SER A 154 15.81 -3.02 -6.63
CA SER A 154 16.93 -3.57 -7.42
C SER A 154 17.87 -2.45 -7.87
N ILE A 155 17.33 -1.39 -8.49
CA ILE A 155 18.12 -0.24 -8.94
C ILE A 155 18.85 0.40 -7.76
N ASP A 156 18.18 0.59 -6.63
CA ASP A 156 18.76 1.18 -5.42
C ASP A 156 19.93 0.36 -4.85
N ASN A 157 19.84 -0.97 -4.91
CA ASN A 157 20.93 -1.86 -4.52
C ASN A 157 22.10 -1.79 -5.50
N GLN A 158 21.84 -1.71 -6.80
CA GLN A 158 22.86 -1.60 -7.84
C GLN A 158 23.57 -0.25 -7.76
N VAL A 159 22.83 0.86 -7.55
CA VAL A 159 23.42 2.18 -7.31
C VAL A 159 24.31 2.17 -6.06
N ALA A 160 23.86 1.55 -4.99
CA ALA A 160 24.68 1.41 -3.78
C ALA A 160 25.97 0.61 -4.08
N HIS A 161 25.86 -0.51 -4.81
CA HIS A 161 27.02 -1.33 -5.19
C HIS A 161 28.00 -0.51 -6.05
N GLN A 162 27.52 0.16 -7.10
CA GLN A 162 28.36 0.97 -7.97
C GLN A 162 29.05 2.11 -7.23
N ALA A 163 28.36 2.77 -6.32
CA ALA A 163 28.93 3.81 -5.47
C ALA A 163 30.04 3.26 -4.56
N PHE A 164 29.88 2.03 -4.03
CA PHE A 164 30.95 1.37 -3.26
C PHE A 164 32.15 0.98 -4.13
N VAL A 165 31.93 0.57 -5.38
CA VAL A 165 33.03 0.30 -6.33
C VAL A 165 33.85 1.56 -6.58
N ILE A 166 33.18 2.67 -6.93
CA ILE A 166 33.83 3.96 -7.20
C ILE A 166 34.61 4.48 -5.97
N ALA A 167 33.97 4.46 -4.78
CA ALA A 167 34.63 4.89 -3.55
C ALA A 167 35.81 3.99 -3.17
N GLY A 168 35.69 2.68 -3.46
CA GLY A 168 36.77 1.71 -3.26
C GLY A 168 37.98 1.96 -4.19
N GLU A 169 37.74 2.34 -5.44
CA GLU A 169 38.81 2.70 -6.38
C GLU A 169 39.52 3.99 -5.96
N LYS A 170 38.80 5.03 -5.52
CA LYS A 170 39.38 6.23 -4.92
C LYS A 170 40.24 5.92 -3.69
N ALA A 171 39.84 4.93 -2.90
CA ALA A 171 40.65 4.51 -1.74
C ALA A 171 41.89 3.73 -2.15
N LYS A 172 41.87 3.00 -3.25
CA LYS A 172 43.05 2.29 -3.81
C LYS A 172 44.05 3.28 -4.44
N SER A 173 43.55 4.33 -5.11
CA SER A 173 44.42 5.39 -5.67
C SER A 173 44.99 6.34 -4.63
N GLY A 174 44.53 6.26 -3.38
CA GLY A 174 44.98 7.14 -2.31
C GLY A 174 44.23 8.48 -2.20
N GLU A 175 43.23 8.68 -3.05
CA GLU A 175 42.40 9.90 -3.06
C GLU A 175 41.39 9.95 -1.89
N LEU A 176 41.07 8.77 -1.30
CA LEU A 176 40.11 8.63 -0.21
C LEU A 176 40.67 7.73 0.90
N PRO A 177 40.60 8.13 2.17
CA PRO A 177 40.92 7.25 3.29
C PRO A 177 39.97 6.04 3.31
N ARG A 178 40.51 4.84 3.54
CA ARG A 178 39.71 3.59 3.59
C ARG A 178 38.57 3.63 4.60
N SER A 179 38.73 4.34 5.70
CA SER A 179 37.70 4.53 6.73
C SER A 179 36.46 5.30 6.22
N LEU A 180 36.61 6.12 5.16
CA LEU A 180 35.55 6.97 4.59
C LEU A 180 34.83 6.34 3.39
N VAL A 181 35.26 5.18 2.89
CA VAL A 181 34.66 4.52 1.71
C VAL A 181 33.16 4.35 1.86
N ARG A 182 32.69 3.93 3.02
CA ARG A 182 31.25 3.74 3.27
C ARG A 182 30.49 5.06 3.27
N GLN A 183 31.04 6.09 3.84
CA GLN A 183 30.41 7.40 3.88
C GLN A 183 30.31 7.98 2.46
N GLU A 184 31.41 8.02 1.72
CA GLU A 184 31.46 8.47 0.32
C GLU A 184 30.46 7.75 -0.57
N ALA A 185 30.39 6.40 -0.47
CA ALA A 185 29.42 5.60 -1.25
C ALA A 185 27.97 5.95 -0.90
N MET A 186 27.65 6.19 0.35
CA MET A 186 26.28 6.54 0.76
C MET A 186 25.90 7.98 0.36
N GLU A 187 26.86 8.90 0.39
CA GLU A 187 26.69 10.26 -0.10
C GLU A 187 26.48 10.28 -1.60
N MET A 188 27.29 9.58 -2.38
CA MET A 188 27.13 9.44 -3.84
C MET A 188 25.77 8.88 -4.20
N LYS A 189 25.31 7.83 -3.51
CA LYS A 189 23.97 7.28 -3.69
C LYS A 189 22.88 8.32 -3.41
N GLY A 190 23.03 9.08 -2.31
CA GLY A 190 22.09 10.14 -1.95
C GLY A 190 22.06 11.27 -2.98
N CYS A 191 23.23 11.66 -3.48
CA CYS A 191 23.37 12.68 -4.53
C CYS A 191 22.71 12.24 -5.83
N LEU A 192 22.90 10.99 -6.29
CA LEU A 192 22.27 10.48 -7.51
C LEU A 192 20.75 10.44 -7.38
N MET A 193 20.23 9.97 -6.26
CA MET A 193 18.79 9.95 -6.00
C MET A 193 18.18 11.36 -5.96
N SER A 194 18.92 12.32 -5.36
CA SER A 194 18.50 13.73 -5.30
C SER A 194 18.57 14.39 -6.68
N LEU A 195 19.55 14.03 -7.50
CA LEU A 195 19.70 14.50 -8.88
C LEU A 195 18.49 14.07 -9.72
N VAL A 196 18.14 12.78 -9.71
CA VAL A 196 16.99 12.27 -10.46
C VAL A 196 15.69 12.94 -10.00
N CYS A 197 15.51 13.16 -8.70
CA CYS A 197 14.38 13.91 -8.17
C CYS A 197 14.36 15.34 -8.73
N ARG A 198 15.50 16.05 -8.70
CA ARG A 198 15.61 17.42 -9.19
C ARG A 198 15.36 17.53 -10.69
N VAL A 199 15.90 16.63 -11.48
CA VAL A 199 15.66 16.61 -12.94
C VAL A 199 14.17 16.49 -13.23
N MET A 200 13.48 15.57 -12.58
CA MET A 200 12.07 15.31 -12.87
C MET A 200 11.11 16.34 -12.32
N THR A 201 11.44 16.96 -11.19
CA THR A 201 10.49 17.78 -10.43
C THR A 201 10.93 19.22 -10.21
N GLY A 202 12.17 19.57 -10.58
CA GLY A 202 12.79 20.85 -10.21
C GLY A 202 13.21 20.96 -8.74
N LEU A 203 12.92 19.95 -7.91
CA LEU A 203 13.19 19.95 -6.46
C LEU A 203 14.19 18.86 -6.07
N SER A 204 15.10 19.13 -5.17
CA SER A 204 15.92 18.09 -4.53
C SER A 204 15.06 17.15 -3.70
N SER A 205 15.58 15.98 -3.33
CA SER A 205 14.85 15.01 -2.49
C SER A 205 14.48 15.57 -1.11
N SER A 206 15.28 16.49 -0.57
CA SER A 206 15.00 17.17 0.71
C SER A 206 13.90 18.21 0.57
N GLU A 207 13.94 19.03 -0.49
CA GLU A 207 12.90 20.03 -0.78
C GLU A 207 11.58 19.36 -1.11
N TRP A 208 11.58 18.28 -1.92
CA TRP A 208 10.39 17.46 -2.16
C TRP A 208 9.77 16.99 -0.84
N ARG A 209 10.59 16.38 0.04
CA ARG A 209 10.10 15.88 1.33
C ARG A 209 9.57 17.00 2.22
N ALA A 210 10.22 18.16 2.24
CA ALA A 210 9.75 19.31 3.01
C ALA A 210 8.40 19.84 2.49
N LYS A 211 8.21 19.86 1.15
CA LYS A 211 7.02 20.40 0.51
C LYS A 211 5.84 19.42 0.51
N ILE A 212 6.09 18.14 0.26
CA ILE A 212 5.06 17.10 0.10
C ILE A 212 4.84 16.28 1.39
N GLY A 213 5.79 16.34 2.35
CA GLY A 213 5.73 15.57 3.61
C GLY A 213 6.15 14.12 3.50
N ARG A 214 6.51 13.61 2.30
CA ARG A 214 6.88 12.22 2.04
C ARG A 214 8.04 12.13 1.05
N PRO A 215 8.84 11.03 1.09
CA PRO A 215 9.83 10.76 0.05
C PRO A 215 9.17 10.65 -1.33
N ILE A 216 9.86 11.08 -2.39
CA ILE A 216 9.34 11.03 -3.76
C ILE A 216 8.80 9.66 -4.15
N ARG A 217 9.52 8.58 -3.83
CA ARG A 217 9.10 7.20 -4.12
C ARG A 217 7.78 6.77 -3.46
N ASP A 218 7.39 7.45 -2.38
CA ASP A 218 6.19 7.11 -1.59
C ASP A 218 5.02 8.05 -1.91
N SER A 219 5.24 9.04 -2.78
CA SER A 219 4.25 10.05 -3.17
C SER A 219 3.77 9.89 -4.62
N LEU A 220 4.66 9.54 -5.55
CA LEU A 220 4.35 9.52 -6.98
C LEU A 220 3.21 8.58 -7.35
N THR A 221 2.41 8.99 -8.34
CA THR A 221 1.43 8.12 -9.02
C THR A 221 2.12 6.91 -9.65
N THR A 222 1.37 5.92 -10.12
CA THR A 222 1.97 4.73 -10.75
C THR A 222 2.74 5.08 -12.02
N ASP A 223 2.23 6.03 -12.80
CA ASP A 223 2.82 6.40 -14.09
C ASP A 223 4.09 7.24 -13.88
N ASP A 224 4.05 8.23 -12.98
CA ASP A 224 5.23 9.02 -12.62
C ASP A 224 6.30 8.18 -11.91
N LEU A 225 5.88 7.21 -11.09
CA LEU A 225 6.79 6.27 -10.45
C LEU A 225 7.50 5.37 -11.47
N ASN A 226 6.81 4.99 -12.54
CA ASN A 226 7.40 4.24 -13.65
C ASN A 226 8.43 5.09 -14.41
N GLN A 227 8.12 6.37 -14.68
CA GLN A 227 9.07 7.32 -15.26
C GLN A 227 10.29 7.52 -14.35
N TYR A 228 10.06 7.72 -13.05
CA TYR A 228 11.13 7.84 -12.06
C TYR A 228 12.02 6.60 -12.02
N SER A 229 11.45 5.41 -12.11
CA SER A 229 12.20 4.16 -12.15
C SER A 229 13.10 4.09 -13.39
N ARG A 230 12.59 4.50 -14.57
CA ARG A 230 13.36 4.54 -15.82
C ARG A 230 14.49 5.58 -15.78
N ALA A 231 14.20 6.78 -15.27
CA ALA A 231 15.21 7.84 -15.11
C ALA A 231 16.32 7.39 -14.15
N TYR A 232 15.98 6.71 -13.08
CA TYR A 232 16.94 6.22 -12.09
C TYR A 232 17.78 5.06 -12.62
N ASP A 233 17.22 4.17 -13.43
CA ASP A 233 17.95 3.10 -14.12
C ASP A 233 18.92 3.67 -15.17
N ALA A 234 18.48 4.66 -15.94
CA ALA A 234 19.35 5.38 -16.88
C ALA A 234 20.50 6.09 -16.14
N ALA A 235 20.23 6.74 -15.01
CA ALA A 235 21.26 7.36 -14.17
C ALA A 235 22.28 6.35 -13.66
N LEU A 236 21.84 5.15 -13.26
CA LEU A 236 22.72 4.05 -12.84
C LEU A 236 23.63 3.62 -13.99
N THR A 237 23.07 3.44 -15.18
CA THR A 237 23.85 3.02 -16.38
C THR A 237 24.92 4.05 -16.71
N MET A 238 24.61 5.34 -16.68
CA MET A 238 25.56 6.43 -16.92
C MET A 238 26.64 6.49 -15.83
N LEU A 239 26.27 6.31 -14.57
CA LEU A 239 27.21 6.26 -13.45
C LEU A 239 28.18 5.08 -13.60
N ALA A 240 27.67 3.90 -13.98
CA ALA A 240 28.49 2.72 -14.26
C ALA A 240 29.43 2.92 -15.46
N GLY A 241 29.02 3.74 -16.45
CA GLY A 241 29.85 4.17 -17.57
C GLY A 241 30.88 5.24 -17.22
N GLY A 242 31.01 5.66 -15.96
CA GLY A 242 32.01 6.63 -15.49
C GLY A 242 31.65 8.10 -15.70
N MET A 243 30.36 8.40 -16.03
CA MET A 243 29.91 9.79 -16.15
C MET A 243 29.83 10.48 -14.78
N THR A 244 30.20 11.74 -14.77
CA THR A 244 30.02 12.60 -13.57
C THR A 244 28.53 12.93 -13.33
N LEU A 245 28.18 13.29 -12.11
CA LEU A 245 26.80 13.68 -11.77
C LEU A 245 26.29 14.84 -12.63
N SER A 246 27.14 15.83 -12.93
CA SER A 246 26.78 16.97 -13.81
C SER A 246 26.48 16.53 -15.25
N GLN A 247 27.25 15.58 -15.77
CA GLN A 247 27.00 15.01 -17.11
C GLN A 247 25.71 14.21 -17.13
N ILE A 248 25.47 13.39 -16.10
CA ILE A 248 24.23 12.63 -15.94
C ILE A 248 23.01 13.57 -15.90
N GLU A 249 23.10 14.65 -15.13
CA GLU A 249 22.04 15.66 -15.04
C GLU A 249 21.73 16.28 -16.40
N ALA A 250 22.76 16.70 -17.14
CA ALA A 250 22.59 17.30 -18.45
C ALA A 250 21.92 16.36 -19.46
N VAL A 251 22.28 15.07 -19.44
CA VAL A 251 21.67 14.05 -20.33
C VAL A 251 20.24 13.74 -19.91
N LEU A 252 19.96 13.57 -18.63
CA LEU A 252 18.61 13.24 -18.13
C LEU A 252 17.61 14.37 -18.31
N ASN A 253 18.06 15.62 -18.33
CA ASN A 253 17.17 16.78 -18.52
C ASN A 253 16.45 16.76 -19.89
N GLN A 254 17.01 16.15 -20.92
CA GLN A 254 16.37 16.06 -22.23
C GLN A 254 15.12 15.22 -22.22
N PRO A 255 15.15 13.92 -21.76
CA PRO A 255 13.97 13.05 -21.75
C PRO A 255 13.08 13.20 -20.53
N TYR A 256 13.58 13.70 -19.39
CA TYR A 256 12.86 13.66 -18.10
C TYR A 256 12.72 15.02 -17.41
N GLY A 257 13.29 16.11 -17.95
CA GLY A 257 13.29 17.41 -17.31
C GLY A 257 11.88 17.93 -17.03
N ASN A 258 11.60 18.25 -15.73
CA ASN A 258 10.30 18.76 -15.24
C ASN A 258 9.09 17.93 -15.71
N SER A 259 9.26 16.61 -15.84
CA SER A 259 8.19 15.70 -16.25
C SER A 259 7.12 15.48 -15.17
N VAL A 260 7.38 15.88 -13.94
CA VAL A 260 6.47 15.76 -12.80
C VAL A 260 6.28 17.13 -12.16
N ASP A 261 5.05 17.64 -12.13
CA ASP A 261 4.74 18.89 -11.43
C ASP A 261 4.54 18.64 -9.94
N PRO A 262 5.35 19.22 -9.04
CA PRO A 262 5.16 19.09 -7.61
C PRO A 262 3.81 19.61 -7.10
N SER A 263 3.13 20.51 -7.82
CA SER A 263 1.82 21.04 -7.42
C SER A 263 0.74 19.98 -7.39
N ASP A 264 0.82 18.96 -8.24
CA ASP A 264 -0.12 17.82 -8.29
C ASP A 264 -0.07 16.94 -7.02
N TYR A 265 0.96 17.12 -6.21
CA TYR A 265 1.23 16.33 -5.00
C TYR A 265 1.05 17.11 -3.70
N ILE A 266 0.81 18.43 -3.80
CA ILE A 266 0.53 19.27 -2.63
C ILE A 266 -0.95 19.11 -2.31
N LYS A 267 -1.26 18.61 -1.12
CA LYS A 267 -2.63 18.60 -0.62
C LYS A 267 -3.14 20.02 -0.47
N THR A 268 -4.27 20.33 -1.08
CA THR A 268 -4.96 21.61 -0.85
C THR A 268 -5.45 21.66 0.61
N PRO A 269 -5.54 22.86 1.22
CA PRO A 269 -6.05 23.02 2.59
C PRO A 269 -7.43 22.38 2.80
N GLU A 270 -8.24 22.28 1.76
CA GLU A 270 -9.58 21.66 1.76
C GLU A 270 -9.52 20.12 1.89
N GLU A 271 -8.39 19.47 1.53
CA GLU A 271 -8.18 18.03 1.67
C GLU A 271 -7.58 17.64 3.04
N VAL A 272 -7.23 18.61 3.87
CA VAL A 272 -6.60 18.42 5.19
C VAL A 272 -7.58 18.70 6.33
N ALA A 273 -8.70 19.35 6.06
CA ALA A 273 -9.79 19.65 7.01
C ALA A 273 -10.83 18.54 7.04
#